data_bc095397586780aab84a205b876d3b4e
#
_entry.id   bc095397586780aab84a205b876d3b4e
#
_cell.length_a   1.000
_cell.length_b   1.000
_cell.length_c   1.000
_cell.angle_alpha   90.00
_cell.angle_beta   90.00
_cell.angle_gamma   90.00
#
_symmetry.space_group_name_H-M   'P 1'
#
loop_
_entity.id
_entity.type
_entity.pdbx_description
1 polymer ?
#
loop_
_entity_poly.entity_id
_entity_poly.type
_entity_poly.pdbx_seq_one_letter_code
_entity_poly.pdbx_strand_id
1 'polypeptide(L)'
;MDYKSIRRFIPENAAKLIPPGNPACPVNGRGVYRALASHKTIVMACNIRIPLVLPGIMRAAKEMDAVVAFELAKSEGDLKGGYTGMTPEIFVRTIVAAAKKAEFDTPFVIHGDHITVKNSTEAEVEGARALIAAELAAGYTSFAIDASFNEIPDNARITTSLAGPIAERKLGLEVEVGEIKSVGTEAHLSTVEEAVDLMERLTAAGVHPDLLAINNGSKHGNYLEGEKISIDLDRTGEIYRAIHDRFGVSIAQHGITGTPLHLIGKFAEYGIRT
;
A
#
# COMPACT_ATOMS: atom_id res chain seq x y z
N MET A 1 7.10 -16.57 -18.09
CA MET A 1 5.81 -16.14 -18.68
C MET A 1 6.03 -14.96 -19.63
N ASP A 2 5.23 -14.76 -20.68
CA ASP A 2 5.34 -13.56 -21.55
C ASP A 2 4.39 -12.47 -21.01
N TYR A 3 4.95 -11.42 -20.43
CA TYR A 3 4.19 -10.32 -19.84
C TYR A 3 3.82 -9.22 -20.84
N LYS A 4 4.07 -9.40 -22.16
CA LYS A 4 3.74 -8.37 -23.17
C LYS A 4 2.28 -7.95 -23.14
N SER A 5 1.37 -8.93 -22.95
CA SER A 5 -0.08 -8.66 -22.83
C SER A 5 -0.45 -7.91 -21.55
N ILE A 6 0.35 -8.01 -20.48
CA ILE A 6 0.12 -7.35 -19.21
C ILE A 6 0.45 -5.86 -19.29
N ARG A 7 1.36 -5.44 -20.18
CA ARG A 7 1.76 -4.02 -20.32
C ARG A 7 0.58 -3.08 -20.65
N ARG A 8 -0.52 -3.59 -21.19
CA ARG A 8 -1.76 -2.82 -21.41
C ARG A 8 -2.41 -2.30 -20.12
N PHE A 9 -2.04 -2.87 -18.96
CA PHE A 9 -2.51 -2.46 -17.64
C PHE A 9 -1.60 -1.44 -16.96
N ILE A 10 -0.53 -0.98 -17.63
CA ILE A 10 0.27 0.13 -17.15
C ILE A 10 -0.57 1.40 -17.27
N PRO A 11 -0.82 2.14 -16.19
CA PRO A 11 -1.62 3.35 -16.25
C PRO A 11 -0.88 4.47 -16.99
N GLU A 12 -1.63 5.40 -17.58
CA GLU A 12 -1.08 6.44 -18.46
C GLU A 12 -0.01 7.30 -17.79
N ASN A 13 -0.20 7.64 -16.51
CA ASN A 13 0.78 8.41 -15.73
C ASN A 13 2.13 7.71 -15.61
N ALA A 14 2.14 6.38 -15.44
CA ALA A 14 3.37 5.58 -15.39
C ALA A 14 3.96 5.30 -16.79
N ALA A 15 3.12 5.02 -17.78
CA ALA A 15 3.56 4.67 -19.13
C ALA A 15 4.42 5.76 -19.77
N LYS A 16 4.11 7.03 -19.51
CA LYS A 16 4.85 8.20 -20.02
C LYS A 16 6.29 8.30 -19.51
N LEU A 17 6.59 7.65 -18.38
CA LEU A 17 7.87 7.74 -17.68
C LEU A 17 8.80 6.55 -17.99
N ILE A 18 8.29 5.53 -18.70
CA ILE A 18 9.07 4.37 -19.09
C ILE A 18 9.76 4.66 -20.43
N PRO A 19 11.11 4.73 -20.48
CA PRO A 19 11.80 4.97 -21.73
C PRO A 19 11.56 3.86 -22.76
N PRO A 20 11.59 4.16 -24.06
CA PRO A 20 11.50 3.14 -25.10
C PRO A 20 12.51 2.00 -24.88
N GLY A 21 12.05 0.75 -25.01
CA GLY A 21 12.88 -0.43 -24.82
C GLY A 21 13.22 -0.77 -23.35
N ASN A 22 12.66 -0.04 -22.38
CA ASN A 22 12.79 -0.42 -20.97
C ASN A 22 11.75 -1.52 -20.63
N PRO A 23 12.15 -2.65 -20.00
CA PRO A 23 11.25 -3.75 -19.69
C PRO A 23 10.31 -3.45 -18.52
N ALA A 24 10.56 -2.42 -17.72
CA ALA A 24 9.74 -2.09 -16.53
C ALA A 24 8.23 -2.16 -16.81
N CYS A 25 7.50 -2.84 -15.93
CA CYS A 25 6.07 -3.10 -16.08
C CYS A 25 5.28 -2.68 -14.81
N PRO A 26 5.24 -1.37 -14.48
CA PRO A 26 4.46 -0.87 -13.35
C PRO A 26 2.96 -0.91 -13.69
N VAL A 27 2.26 -1.92 -13.19
CA VAL A 27 0.84 -2.12 -13.45
C VAL A 27 -0.03 -1.38 -12.44
N ASN A 28 -1.29 -1.14 -12.80
CA ASN A 28 -2.28 -0.52 -11.93
C ASN A 28 -2.56 -1.40 -10.70
N GLY A 29 -2.30 -0.86 -9.49
CA GLY A 29 -2.53 -1.58 -8.23
C GLY A 29 -3.97 -2.03 -8.04
N ARG A 30 -4.96 -1.22 -8.41
CA ARG A 30 -6.38 -1.61 -8.36
C ARG A 30 -6.66 -2.91 -9.12
N GLY A 31 -6.08 -3.05 -10.31
CA GLY A 31 -6.23 -4.27 -11.11
C GLY A 31 -5.63 -5.49 -10.41
N VAL A 32 -4.49 -5.32 -9.75
CA VAL A 32 -3.82 -6.38 -8.98
C VAL A 32 -4.67 -6.78 -7.77
N TYR A 33 -5.05 -5.82 -6.92
CA TYR A 33 -5.81 -6.10 -5.69
C TYR A 33 -7.16 -6.76 -5.96
N ARG A 34 -7.87 -6.31 -6.99
CA ARG A 34 -9.14 -6.93 -7.42
C ARG A 34 -8.96 -8.35 -7.97
N ALA A 35 -7.89 -8.59 -8.71
CA ALA A 35 -7.58 -9.94 -9.17
C ALA A 35 -7.28 -10.89 -8.00
N LEU A 36 -6.68 -10.37 -6.91
CA LEU A 36 -6.35 -11.15 -5.72
C LEU A 36 -7.55 -11.39 -4.80
N ALA A 37 -8.63 -10.61 -4.90
CA ALA A 37 -9.77 -10.68 -3.98
C ALA A 37 -10.33 -12.11 -3.86
N SER A 38 -10.35 -12.87 -4.96
CA SER A 38 -10.82 -14.28 -5.01
C SER A 38 -9.70 -15.32 -4.85
N HIS A 39 -8.45 -14.92 -4.61
CA HIS A 39 -7.29 -15.81 -4.54
C HIS A 39 -6.67 -15.78 -3.15
N LYS A 40 -6.24 -16.95 -2.65
CA LYS A 40 -5.50 -17.07 -1.39
C LYS A 40 -4.00 -16.83 -1.61
N THR A 41 -3.66 -15.62 -2.02
CA THR A 41 -2.28 -15.17 -2.20
C THR A 41 -2.13 -13.72 -1.79
N ILE A 42 -0.91 -13.30 -1.52
CA ILE A 42 -0.57 -11.93 -1.11
C ILE A 42 0.48 -11.35 -2.06
N VAL A 43 0.46 -10.05 -2.23
CA VAL A 43 1.55 -9.27 -2.84
C VAL A 43 2.44 -8.76 -1.72
N MET A 44 3.74 -9.03 -1.81
CA MET A 44 4.69 -8.47 -0.85
C MET A 44 4.97 -7.01 -1.20
N ALA A 45 4.72 -6.13 -0.24
CA ALA A 45 5.08 -4.72 -0.30
C ALA A 45 6.47 -4.51 0.32
N CYS A 46 7.34 -3.84 -0.41
CA CYS A 46 8.74 -3.68 -0.06
C CYS A 46 9.11 -2.20 0.01
N ASN A 47 9.35 -1.70 1.22
CA ASN A 47 9.87 -0.34 1.41
C ASN A 47 11.33 -0.26 0.93
N ILE A 48 11.58 0.43 -0.15
CA ILE A 48 12.89 0.55 -0.79
C ILE A 48 13.68 1.71 -0.17
N ARG A 49 13.99 1.60 1.10
CA ARG A 49 14.81 2.59 1.83
C ARG A 49 16.25 2.64 1.33
N ILE A 50 16.74 1.52 0.81
CA ILE A 50 18.10 1.36 0.29
C ILE A 50 18.03 0.80 -1.13
N PRO A 51 18.31 1.59 -2.19
CA PRO A 51 18.20 1.13 -3.59
C PRO A 51 19.03 -0.13 -3.93
N LEU A 52 20.07 -0.41 -3.17
CA LEU A 52 20.91 -1.60 -3.37
C LEU A 52 20.17 -2.94 -3.19
N VAL A 53 19.00 -2.96 -2.53
CA VAL A 53 18.19 -4.18 -2.37
C VAL A 53 17.36 -4.51 -3.62
N LEU A 54 17.09 -3.53 -4.48
CA LEU A 54 16.24 -3.71 -5.68
C LEU A 54 16.63 -4.92 -6.54
N PRO A 55 17.91 -5.14 -6.90
CA PRO A 55 18.27 -6.30 -7.75
C PRO A 55 17.92 -7.64 -7.12
N GLY A 56 18.03 -7.74 -5.79
CA GLY A 56 17.68 -8.96 -5.03
C GLY A 56 16.17 -9.21 -5.05
N ILE A 57 15.38 -8.18 -4.78
CA ILE A 57 13.91 -8.28 -4.78
C ILE A 57 13.39 -8.59 -6.20
N MET A 58 13.90 -7.89 -7.22
CA MET A 58 13.52 -8.13 -8.62
C MET A 58 13.85 -9.55 -9.08
N ARG A 59 15.01 -10.07 -8.69
CA ARG A 59 15.39 -11.46 -8.97
C ARG A 59 14.43 -12.44 -8.30
N ALA A 60 14.16 -12.26 -7.01
CA ALA A 60 13.24 -13.13 -6.28
C ALA A 60 11.83 -13.10 -6.89
N ALA A 61 11.30 -11.91 -7.22
CA ALA A 61 10.01 -11.76 -7.87
C ALA A 61 9.95 -12.49 -9.24
N LYS A 62 11.03 -12.39 -10.02
CA LYS A 62 11.14 -13.08 -11.32
C LYS A 62 11.22 -14.60 -11.17
N GLU A 63 12.01 -15.11 -10.22
CA GLU A 63 12.14 -16.54 -9.92
C GLU A 63 10.83 -17.15 -9.41
N MET A 64 10.07 -16.39 -8.61
CA MET A 64 8.78 -16.82 -8.04
C MET A 64 7.59 -16.56 -8.96
N ASP A 65 7.79 -15.90 -10.13
CA ASP A 65 6.70 -15.45 -11.01
C ASP A 65 5.64 -14.61 -10.25
N ALA A 66 6.11 -13.71 -9.38
CA ALA A 66 5.29 -13.00 -8.42
C ALA A 66 5.27 -11.49 -8.67
N VAL A 67 4.10 -10.87 -8.54
CA VAL A 67 3.97 -9.43 -8.44
C VAL A 67 4.53 -8.96 -7.10
N VAL A 68 5.23 -7.83 -7.10
CA VAL A 68 5.74 -7.14 -5.91
C VAL A 68 5.28 -5.69 -5.93
N ALA A 69 5.01 -5.09 -4.75
CA ALA A 69 4.85 -3.66 -4.62
C ALA A 69 6.18 -3.05 -4.14
N PHE A 70 6.65 -2.01 -4.82
CA PHE A 70 7.74 -1.16 -4.37
C PHE A 70 7.13 0.10 -3.77
N GLU A 71 7.53 0.44 -2.55
CA GLU A 71 6.91 1.52 -1.81
C GLU A 71 7.90 2.34 -0.98
N LEU A 72 7.46 3.54 -0.60
CA LEU A 72 8.04 4.36 0.46
C LEU A 72 6.92 5.04 1.22
N ALA A 73 7.03 5.05 2.54
CA ALA A 73 6.15 5.85 3.39
C ALA A 73 6.49 7.35 3.30
N LYS A 74 5.52 8.22 3.61
CA LYS A 74 5.70 9.68 3.62
C LYS A 74 6.94 10.13 4.41
N SER A 75 7.25 9.48 5.53
CA SER A 75 8.46 9.80 6.31
C SER A 75 9.75 9.34 5.65
N GLU A 76 9.70 8.35 4.78
CA GLU A 76 10.83 7.76 4.07
C GLU A 76 11.17 8.52 2.80
N GLY A 77 10.12 8.94 2.04
CA GLY A 77 10.27 9.70 0.81
C GLY A 77 9.09 10.63 0.57
N ASP A 78 9.31 11.93 0.71
CA ASP A 78 8.31 12.98 0.50
C ASP A 78 8.76 13.98 -0.57
N LEU A 79 8.09 15.13 -0.66
CA LEU A 79 8.45 16.21 -1.59
C LEU A 79 9.88 16.74 -1.40
N LYS A 80 10.47 16.53 -0.23
CA LYS A 80 11.84 16.94 0.12
C LYS A 80 12.80 15.75 0.21
N GLY A 81 12.29 14.53 0.00
CA GLY A 81 13.04 13.29 -0.01
C GLY A 81 12.97 12.47 1.29
N GLY A 82 12.25 12.91 2.31
CA GLY A 82 12.18 12.20 3.59
C GLY A 82 13.59 11.90 4.16
N TYR A 83 13.72 10.86 4.96
CA TYR A 83 15.05 10.47 5.48
C TYR A 83 15.90 9.67 4.49
N THR A 84 15.32 9.16 3.39
CA THR A 84 16.08 8.43 2.35
C THR A 84 16.71 9.35 1.32
N GLY A 85 16.28 10.61 1.24
CA GLY A 85 16.64 11.56 0.19
C GLY A 85 15.91 11.33 -1.14
N MET A 86 14.94 10.42 -1.20
CA MET A 86 14.19 10.09 -2.43
C MET A 86 12.86 10.85 -2.48
N THR A 87 12.78 11.82 -3.39
CA THR A 87 11.48 12.36 -3.79
C THR A 87 10.71 11.33 -4.63
N PRO A 88 9.38 11.47 -4.82
CA PRO A 88 8.61 10.57 -5.67
C PRO A 88 9.23 10.34 -7.06
N GLU A 89 9.72 11.40 -7.71
CA GLU A 89 10.39 11.28 -9.00
C GLU A 89 11.69 10.47 -8.93
N ILE A 90 12.54 10.73 -7.94
CA ILE A 90 13.80 10.00 -7.76
C ILE A 90 13.50 8.53 -7.49
N PHE A 91 12.51 8.22 -6.67
CA PHE A 91 12.10 6.86 -6.35
C PHE A 91 11.70 6.07 -7.60
N VAL A 92 10.75 6.58 -8.39
CA VAL A 92 10.30 5.91 -9.61
C VAL A 92 11.44 5.76 -10.62
N ARG A 93 12.24 6.80 -10.86
CA ARG A 93 13.41 6.73 -11.74
C ARG A 93 14.40 5.65 -11.30
N THR A 94 14.61 5.50 -9.99
CA THR A 94 15.50 4.48 -9.43
C THR A 94 14.98 3.09 -9.73
N ILE A 95 13.67 2.83 -9.51
CA ILE A 95 13.05 1.54 -9.83
C ILE A 95 13.13 1.24 -11.33
N VAL A 96 12.76 2.20 -12.19
CA VAL A 96 12.77 2.03 -13.66
C VAL A 96 14.19 1.78 -14.19
N ALA A 97 15.19 2.45 -13.62
CA ALA A 97 16.60 2.22 -13.97
C ALA A 97 17.09 0.83 -13.51
N ALA A 98 16.71 0.41 -12.30
CA ALA A 98 17.02 -0.92 -11.77
C ALA A 98 16.35 -2.03 -12.62
N ALA A 99 15.10 -1.85 -13.00
CA ALA A 99 14.38 -2.78 -13.87
C ALA A 99 15.07 -2.95 -15.23
N LYS A 100 15.54 -1.86 -15.83
CA LYS A 100 16.33 -1.94 -17.06
C LYS A 100 17.62 -2.74 -16.88
N LYS A 101 18.36 -2.47 -15.78
CA LYS A 101 19.63 -3.15 -15.49
C LYS A 101 19.45 -4.63 -15.19
N ALA A 102 18.36 -5.00 -14.54
CA ALA A 102 18.03 -6.37 -14.16
C ALA A 102 17.24 -7.13 -15.25
N GLU A 103 16.94 -6.49 -16.38
CA GLU A 103 16.02 -7.03 -17.40
C GLU A 103 14.71 -7.53 -16.75
N PHE A 104 14.17 -6.72 -15.81
CA PHE A 104 13.02 -7.05 -15.01
C PHE A 104 11.74 -6.60 -15.71
N ASP A 105 11.01 -7.57 -16.26
CA ASP A 105 9.76 -7.40 -17.00
C ASP A 105 8.54 -7.93 -16.25
N THR A 106 8.75 -8.58 -15.10
CA THR A 106 7.67 -9.03 -14.22
C THR A 106 6.82 -7.82 -13.77
N PRO A 107 5.48 -7.94 -13.77
CA PRO A 107 4.62 -6.85 -13.32
C PRO A 107 4.88 -6.48 -11.85
N PHE A 108 4.81 -5.19 -11.54
CA PHE A 108 4.97 -4.66 -10.20
C PHE A 108 4.06 -3.45 -9.96
N VAL A 109 3.81 -3.12 -8.70
CA VAL A 109 3.08 -1.92 -8.27
C VAL A 109 4.08 -0.90 -7.75
N ILE A 110 3.84 0.39 -7.96
CA ILE A 110 4.52 1.48 -7.28
C ILE A 110 3.51 2.11 -6.35
N HIS A 111 3.74 2.01 -5.04
CA HIS A 111 2.78 2.34 -4.00
C HIS A 111 3.29 3.49 -3.12
N GLY A 112 2.43 4.49 -2.91
CA GLY A 112 2.63 5.52 -1.91
C GLY A 112 2.13 4.99 -0.57
N ASP A 113 3.05 4.59 0.28
CA ASP A 113 2.76 3.99 1.57
C ASP A 113 2.57 5.08 2.64
N HIS A 114 1.61 4.90 3.54
CA HIS A 114 1.33 5.79 4.67
C HIS A 114 1.40 7.30 4.31
N ILE A 115 0.53 7.76 3.39
CA ILE A 115 0.35 9.21 3.16
C ILE A 115 -0.40 9.77 4.37
N THR A 116 0.33 9.91 5.47
CA THR A 116 -0.21 10.17 6.80
C THR A 116 -0.74 11.59 6.94
N VAL A 117 -1.96 11.72 7.49
CA VAL A 117 -2.61 12.96 7.91
C VAL A 117 -2.93 12.87 9.40
N LYS A 118 -2.05 13.42 10.24
CA LYS A 118 -2.11 13.25 11.69
C LYS A 118 -3.25 14.01 12.37
N ASN A 119 -3.74 15.05 11.74
CA ASN A 119 -4.86 15.84 12.25
C ASN A 119 -5.60 16.52 11.09
N SER A 120 -6.78 17.07 11.39
CA SER A 120 -7.66 17.70 10.41
C SER A 120 -7.30 19.15 10.03
N THR A 121 -6.10 19.63 10.36
CA THR A 121 -5.67 20.98 9.95
C THR A 121 -5.46 21.07 8.46
N GLU A 122 -5.76 22.23 7.89
CA GLU A 122 -5.61 22.47 6.45
C GLU A 122 -4.17 22.22 5.98
N ALA A 123 -3.16 22.58 6.79
CA ALA A 123 -1.75 22.36 6.47
C ALA A 123 -1.38 20.88 6.31
N GLU A 124 -1.90 19.98 7.17
CA GLU A 124 -1.68 18.54 7.08
C GLU A 124 -2.36 17.95 5.84
N VAL A 125 -3.61 18.34 5.59
CA VAL A 125 -4.38 17.86 4.43
C VAL A 125 -3.75 18.34 3.12
N GLU A 126 -3.37 19.62 3.02
CA GLU A 126 -2.71 20.16 1.83
C GLU A 126 -1.32 19.57 1.61
N GLY A 127 -0.57 19.26 2.67
CA GLY A 127 0.69 18.54 2.59
C GLY A 127 0.53 17.13 1.97
N ALA A 128 -0.50 16.40 2.39
CA ALA A 128 -0.83 15.09 1.82
C ALA A 128 -1.33 15.23 0.36
N ARG A 129 -2.16 16.23 0.06
CA ARG A 129 -2.63 16.52 -1.30
C ARG A 129 -1.48 16.80 -2.26
N ALA A 130 -0.53 17.63 -1.84
CA ALA A 130 0.66 17.95 -2.62
C ALA A 130 1.54 16.71 -2.87
N LEU A 131 1.68 15.83 -1.87
CA LEU A 131 2.42 14.57 -2.02
C LEU A 131 1.72 13.65 -3.02
N ILE A 132 0.41 13.42 -2.90
CA ILE A 132 -0.38 12.61 -3.85
C ILE A 132 -0.22 13.16 -5.27
N ALA A 133 -0.28 14.47 -5.45
CA ALA A 133 -0.10 15.10 -6.77
C ALA A 133 1.30 14.83 -7.36
N ALA A 134 2.35 14.89 -6.53
CA ALA A 134 3.72 14.60 -6.95
C ALA A 134 3.92 13.11 -7.27
N GLU A 135 3.35 12.21 -6.47
CA GLU A 135 3.39 10.77 -6.69
C GLU A 135 2.63 10.38 -7.98
N LEU A 136 1.45 10.96 -8.23
CA LEU A 136 0.73 10.79 -9.48
C LEU A 136 1.55 11.25 -10.69
N ALA A 137 2.20 12.41 -10.58
CA ALA A 137 3.06 12.94 -11.63
C ALA A 137 4.31 12.07 -11.84
N ALA A 138 4.84 11.48 -10.78
CA ALA A 138 5.97 10.56 -10.81
C ALA A 138 5.62 9.15 -11.31
N GLY A 139 4.33 8.81 -11.50
CA GLY A 139 3.93 7.53 -12.06
C GLY A 139 3.60 6.44 -11.05
N TYR A 140 3.25 6.80 -9.83
CA TYR A 140 2.71 5.85 -8.85
C TYR A 140 1.41 5.22 -9.35
N THR A 141 1.19 3.97 -9.00
CA THR A 141 0.09 3.15 -9.52
C THR A 141 -0.87 2.68 -8.43
N SER A 142 -0.57 3.01 -7.18
CA SER A 142 -1.37 2.74 -5.97
C SER A 142 -1.00 3.70 -4.85
N PHE A 143 -1.94 3.94 -3.91
CA PHE A 143 -1.80 4.95 -2.86
C PHE A 143 -2.46 4.47 -1.56
N ALA A 144 -1.80 4.64 -0.41
CA ALA A 144 -2.36 4.47 0.92
C ALA A 144 -2.60 5.84 1.56
N ILE A 145 -3.85 6.22 1.75
CA ILE A 145 -4.23 7.43 2.50
C ILE A 145 -4.43 7.03 3.96
N ASP A 146 -3.53 7.50 4.81
CA ASP A 146 -3.55 7.19 6.24
C ASP A 146 -4.04 8.40 7.05
N ALA A 147 -5.33 8.41 7.36
CA ALA A 147 -5.93 9.37 8.29
C ALA A 147 -6.36 8.71 9.61
N SER A 148 -5.77 7.54 9.95
CA SER A 148 -6.12 6.71 11.11
C SER A 148 -5.86 7.37 12.47
N PHE A 149 -5.08 8.44 12.51
CA PHE A 149 -4.85 9.27 13.70
C PHE A 149 -6.08 10.12 14.10
N ASN A 150 -7.10 10.16 13.25
CA ASN A 150 -8.32 10.95 13.47
C ASN A 150 -9.51 10.02 13.77
N GLU A 151 -10.50 10.56 14.49
CA GLU A 151 -11.78 9.87 14.68
C GLU A 151 -12.43 9.51 13.33
N ILE A 152 -13.21 8.43 13.28
CA ILE A 152 -13.78 7.89 12.03
C ILE A 152 -14.47 8.94 11.13
N PRO A 153 -15.30 9.88 11.66
CA PRO A 153 -15.91 10.90 10.82
C PRO A 153 -14.89 11.83 10.14
N ASP A 154 -13.84 12.22 10.85
CA ASP A 154 -12.77 13.06 10.32
C ASP A 154 -11.86 12.27 9.37
N ASN A 155 -11.51 11.03 9.70
CA ASN A 155 -10.79 10.12 8.82
C ASN A 155 -11.51 10.00 7.47
N ALA A 156 -12.81 9.68 7.47
CA ALA A 156 -13.61 9.55 6.26
C ALA A 156 -13.65 10.86 5.44
N ARG A 157 -13.82 12.01 6.10
CA ARG A 157 -13.84 13.32 5.48
C ARG A 157 -12.49 13.67 4.82
N ILE A 158 -11.38 13.45 5.53
CA ILE A 158 -10.03 13.70 5.03
C ILE A 158 -9.74 12.79 3.84
N THR A 159 -9.95 11.48 4.01
CA THR A 159 -9.74 10.48 2.95
C THR A 159 -10.56 10.81 1.69
N THR A 160 -11.84 11.16 1.85
CA THR A 160 -12.71 11.57 0.74
C THR A 160 -12.13 12.78 0.00
N SER A 161 -11.63 13.78 0.73
CA SER A 161 -11.07 15.00 0.14
C SER A 161 -9.79 14.77 -0.67
N LEU A 162 -9.06 13.70 -0.37
CA LEU A 162 -7.77 13.36 -0.99
C LEU A 162 -7.90 12.30 -2.10
N ALA A 163 -8.90 11.42 -2.02
CA ALA A 163 -9.04 10.28 -2.93
C ALA A 163 -9.44 10.64 -4.37
N GLY A 164 -10.01 11.81 -4.61
CA GLY A 164 -10.56 12.22 -5.93
C GLY A 164 -9.60 11.97 -7.10
N PRO A 165 -8.38 12.52 -7.12
CA PRO A 165 -7.44 12.36 -8.23
C PRO A 165 -7.00 10.90 -8.48
N ILE A 166 -7.01 10.06 -7.44
CA ILE A 166 -6.69 8.62 -7.52
C ILE A 166 -7.86 7.87 -8.14
N ALA A 167 -9.08 8.16 -7.67
CA ALA A 167 -10.32 7.54 -8.15
C ALA A 167 -10.61 7.87 -9.62
N GLU A 168 -10.41 9.14 -10.04
CA GLU A 168 -10.55 9.57 -11.45
C GLU A 168 -9.66 8.75 -12.40
N ARG A 169 -8.46 8.40 -11.97
CA ARG A 169 -7.51 7.59 -12.73
C ARG A 169 -7.69 6.09 -12.52
N LYS A 170 -8.64 5.70 -11.66
CA LYS A 170 -8.93 4.30 -11.31
C LYS A 170 -7.70 3.55 -10.81
N LEU A 171 -6.82 4.21 -10.07
CA LEU A 171 -5.60 3.62 -9.48
C LEU A 171 -5.95 2.89 -8.19
N GLY A 172 -5.00 2.08 -7.67
CA GLY A 172 -5.16 1.37 -6.40
C GLY A 172 -5.31 2.36 -5.24
N LEU A 173 -6.26 2.08 -4.36
CA LEU A 173 -6.50 2.88 -3.15
C LEU A 173 -6.56 1.98 -1.94
N GLU A 174 -5.69 2.28 -0.99
CA GLU A 174 -5.69 1.77 0.37
C GLU A 174 -6.09 2.88 1.32
N VAL A 175 -6.83 2.53 2.36
CA VAL A 175 -7.19 3.43 3.45
C VAL A 175 -6.92 2.74 4.79
N GLU A 176 -6.85 3.49 5.88
CA GLU A 176 -6.47 2.94 7.18
C GLU A 176 -7.48 3.26 8.28
N VAL A 177 -7.65 2.31 9.21
CA VAL A 177 -8.41 2.44 10.45
C VAL A 177 -7.65 1.87 11.64
N GLY A 178 -7.60 2.63 12.73
CA GLY A 178 -6.81 2.26 13.90
C GLY A 178 -5.32 2.54 13.73
N GLU A 179 -4.78 3.45 14.53
CA GLU A 179 -3.36 3.82 14.48
C GLU A 179 -2.46 2.62 14.81
N ILE A 180 -1.58 2.24 13.88
CA ILE A 180 -0.54 1.25 14.13
C ILE A 180 0.58 1.93 14.92
N LYS A 181 0.66 1.65 16.22
CA LYS A 181 1.57 2.33 17.13
C LYS A 181 3.01 1.84 17.02
N SER A 182 3.93 2.75 17.35
CA SER A 182 5.35 2.43 17.54
C SER A 182 5.55 1.58 18.81
N VAL A 183 6.67 0.88 18.89
CA VAL A 183 7.07 0.05 20.05
C VAL A 183 6.88 0.82 21.38
N GLY A 184 6.16 0.21 22.33
CA GLY A 184 6.05 0.70 23.73
C GLY A 184 4.76 1.46 24.09
N THR A 185 3.78 1.55 23.20
CA THR A 185 2.45 2.12 23.50
C THR A 185 1.39 1.02 23.48
N GLU A 186 0.39 1.10 24.39
CA GLU A 186 -0.79 0.22 24.30
C GLU A 186 -1.53 0.48 22.98
N ALA A 187 -1.72 -0.58 22.21
CA ALA A 187 -2.40 -0.50 20.92
C ALA A 187 -3.91 -0.70 21.12
N HIS A 188 -4.71 0.25 20.65
CA HIS A 188 -6.13 0.00 20.44
C HIS A 188 -6.29 -0.79 19.14
N LEU A 189 -6.71 -2.05 19.26
CA LEU A 189 -6.96 -2.90 18.09
C LEU A 189 -8.22 -2.44 17.37
N SER A 190 -8.17 -2.39 16.04
CA SER A 190 -9.33 -2.04 15.22
C SER A 190 -10.48 -3.02 15.46
N THR A 191 -11.71 -2.50 15.45
CA THR A 191 -12.93 -3.29 15.60
C THR A 191 -13.66 -3.46 14.28
N VAL A 192 -14.59 -4.41 14.22
CA VAL A 192 -15.46 -4.61 13.06
C VAL A 192 -16.32 -3.37 12.82
N GLU A 193 -16.83 -2.78 13.91
CA GLU A 193 -17.69 -1.59 13.87
C GLU A 193 -16.95 -0.38 13.27
N GLU A 194 -15.72 -0.14 13.70
CA GLU A 194 -14.88 0.95 13.17
C GLU A 194 -14.59 0.76 11.67
N ALA A 195 -14.22 -0.46 11.27
CA ALA A 195 -13.96 -0.77 9.87
C ALA A 195 -15.20 -0.59 8.99
N VAL A 196 -16.36 -1.07 9.46
CA VAL A 196 -17.63 -0.94 8.74
C VAL A 196 -18.08 0.51 8.67
N ASP A 197 -18.03 1.29 9.77
CA ASP A 197 -18.41 2.71 9.78
C ASP A 197 -17.54 3.53 8.80
N LEU A 198 -16.22 3.30 8.79
CA LEU A 198 -15.34 3.96 7.81
C LEU A 198 -15.74 3.61 6.38
N MET A 199 -15.96 2.33 6.06
CA MET A 199 -16.32 1.89 4.71
C MET A 199 -17.69 2.43 4.27
N GLU A 200 -18.68 2.48 5.16
CA GLU A 200 -20.00 3.07 4.89
C GLU A 200 -19.89 4.55 4.52
N ARG A 201 -19.13 5.32 5.32
CA ARG A 201 -18.94 6.76 5.07
C ARG A 201 -18.20 7.02 3.76
N LEU A 202 -17.13 6.29 3.48
CA LEU A 202 -16.38 6.43 2.23
C LEU A 202 -17.25 6.06 1.02
N THR A 203 -17.98 4.95 1.10
CA THR A 203 -18.88 4.51 0.03
C THR A 203 -20.01 5.52 -0.22
N ALA A 204 -20.61 6.06 0.84
CA ALA A 204 -21.63 7.12 0.74
C ALA A 204 -21.08 8.39 0.08
N ALA A 205 -19.80 8.68 0.25
CA ALA A 205 -19.10 9.78 -0.42
C ALA A 205 -18.59 9.44 -1.84
N GLY A 206 -18.85 8.23 -2.35
CA GLY A 206 -18.42 7.78 -3.68
C GLY A 206 -16.96 7.32 -3.75
N VAL A 207 -16.31 7.09 -2.60
CA VAL A 207 -14.95 6.56 -2.51
C VAL A 207 -15.00 5.05 -2.26
N HIS A 208 -14.37 4.29 -3.12
CA HIS A 208 -14.36 2.82 -3.08
C HIS A 208 -12.93 2.29 -3.02
N PRO A 209 -12.37 2.13 -1.81
CA PRO A 209 -11.02 1.56 -1.62
C PRO A 209 -10.95 0.12 -2.12
N ASP A 210 -9.75 -0.32 -2.43
CA ASP A 210 -9.45 -1.72 -2.77
C ASP A 210 -8.91 -2.48 -1.55
N LEU A 211 -8.24 -1.76 -0.63
CA LEU A 211 -7.63 -2.30 0.58
C LEU A 211 -7.97 -1.45 1.81
N LEU A 212 -8.05 -2.12 2.96
CA LEU A 212 -8.14 -1.50 4.28
C LEU A 212 -6.98 -2.01 5.15
N ALA A 213 -6.12 -1.11 5.62
CA ALA A 213 -5.16 -1.41 6.67
C ALA A 213 -5.83 -1.27 8.05
N ILE A 214 -5.52 -2.21 8.94
CA ILE A 214 -6.09 -2.28 10.29
C ILE A 214 -4.99 -2.45 11.34
N ASN A 215 -5.23 -1.98 12.55
CA ASN A 215 -4.40 -2.36 13.69
C ASN A 215 -4.90 -3.68 14.27
N ASN A 216 -4.19 -4.77 14.00
CA ASN A 216 -4.45 -6.10 14.52
C ASN A 216 -3.39 -6.59 15.52
N GLY A 217 -2.60 -5.66 16.08
CA GLY A 217 -1.52 -5.97 17.03
C GLY A 217 -0.15 -6.12 16.39
N SER A 218 -0.02 -5.95 15.08
CA SER A 218 1.28 -5.78 14.43
C SER A 218 1.92 -4.45 14.83
N LYS A 219 3.22 -4.33 14.63
CA LYS A 219 3.95 -3.10 14.92
C LYS A 219 5.01 -2.81 13.87
N HIS A 220 5.27 -1.53 13.66
CA HIS A 220 6.37 -1.11 12.80
C HIS A 220 7.73 -1.42 13.44
N GLY A 221 8.67 -1.89 12.63
CA GLY A 221 10.03 -2.20 13.04
C GLY A 221 10.24 -3.68 13.39
N ASN A 222 11.44 -3.99 13.93
CA ASN A 222 11.79 -5.36 14.27
C ASN A 222 11.21 -5.76 15.64
N TYR A 223 10.81 -7.00 15.75
CA TYR A 223 10.52 -7.62 17.04
C TYR A 223 11.85 -7.84 17.80
N LEU A 224 11.83 -7.55 19.10
CA LEU A 224 12.97 -7.80 19.96
C LEU A 224 13.13 -9.30 20.24
N GLU A 225 14.35 -9.73 20.60
CA GLU A 225 14.58 -11.11 20.99
C GLU A 225 13.71 -11.48 22.20
N GLY A 226 12.96 -12.59 22.07
CA GLY A 226 12.01 -13.03 23.11
C GLY A 226 10.66 -12.30 23.13
N GLU A 227 10.45 -11.32 22.25
CA GLU A 227 9.19 -10.63 22.16
C GLU A 227 8.10 -11.49 21.49
N LYS A 228 6.94 -11.56 22.15
CA LYS A 228 5.80 -12.28 21.60
C LYS A 228 5.14 -11.48 20.48
N ILE A 229 5.10 -12.06 19.30
CA ILE A 229 4.33 -11.53 18.17
C ILE A 229 2.86 -11.83 18.42
N SER A 230 2.03 -10.79 18.51
CA SER A 230 0.59 -10.91 18.81
C SER A 230 -0.26 -10.31 17.70
N ILE A 231 -0.12 -10.84 16.47
CA ILE A 231 -1.02 -10.49 15.37
C ILE A 231 -2.32 -11.30 15.55
N ASP A 232 -3.44 -10.58 15.74
CA ASP A 232 -4.77 -11.16 15.91
C ASP A 232 -5.38 -11.48 14.54
N LEU A 233 -5.11 -12.69 14.04
CA LEU A 233 -5.63 -13.14 12.76
C LEU A 233 -7.14 -13.42 12.80
N ASP A 234 -7.68 -13.86 13.93
CA ASP A 234 -9.11 -14.14 14.05
C ASP A 234 -9.92 -12.84 13.91
N ARG A 235 -9.52 -11.79 14.61
CA ARG A 235 -10.07 -10.42 14.45
C ARG A 235 -9.91 -9.93 13.02
N THR A 236 -8.73 -10.12 12.40
CA THR A 236 -8.48 -9.75 11.01
C THR A 236 -9.50 -10.43 10.08
N GLY A 237 -9.75 -11.72 10.28
CA GLY A 237 -10.73 -12.48 9.51
C GLY A 237 -12.18 -12.04 9.75
N GLU A 238 -12.54 -11.60 10.98
CA GLU A 238 -13.87 -11.04 11.29
C GLU A 238 -14.08 -9.72 10.55
N ILE A 239 -13.12 -8.81 10.63
CA ILE A 239 -13.17 -7.53 9.91
C ILE A 239 -13.23 -7.78 8.41
N TYR A 240 -12.35 -8.65 7.87
CA TYR A 240 -12.36 -8.98 6.45
C TYR A 240 -13.75 -9.43 5.95
N ARG A 241 -14.38 -10.40 6.61
CA ARG A 241 -15.72 -10.87 6.22
C ARG A 241 -16.76 -9.75 6.22
N ALA A 242 -16.73 -8.90 7.26
CA ALA A 242 -17.69 -7.81 7.38
C ALA A 242 -17.56 -6.75 6.27
N ILE A 243 -16.34 -6.44 5.82
CA ILE A 243 -16.12 -5.42 4.79
C ILE A 243 -16.10 -6.00 3.38
N HIS A 244 -15.59 -7.22 3.19
CA HIS A 244 -15.44 -7.82 1.87
C HIS A 244 -16.79 -8.11 1.22
N ASP A 245 -17.70 -8.74 1.95
CA ASP A 245 -19.02 -9.13 1.44
C ASP A 245 -19.88 -7.91 1.06
N ARG A 246 -19.67 -6.77 1.73
CA ARG A 246 -20.46 -5.55 1.51
C ARG A 246 -19.82 -4.57 0.54
N PHE A 247 -18.49 -4.44 0.55
CA PHE A 247 -17.78 -3.37 -0.15
C PHE A 247 -16.74 -3.89 -1.14
N GLY A 248 -16.41 -5.19 -1.13
CA GLY A 248 -15.40 -5.81 -1.99
C GLY A 248 -13.96 -5.45 -1.60
N VAL A 249 -13.74 -5.00 -0.36
CA VAL A 249 -12.45 -4.55 0.15
C VAL A 249 -11.69 -5.71 0.79
N SER A 250 -10.38 -5.78 0.56
CA SER A 250 -9.48 -6.75 1.20
C SER A 250 -8.60 -6.07 2.26
N ILE A 251 -7.84 -6.86 3.03
CA ILE A 251 -6.98 -6.33 4.10
C ILE A 251 -5.57 -6.06 3.57
N ALA A 252 -5.00 -4.92 3.96
CA ALA A 252 -3.57 -4.63 3.93
C ALA A 252 -2.97 -4.88 5.31
N GLN A 253 -1.82 -5.57 5.36
CA GLN A 253 -1.12 -5.89 6.60
C GLN A 253 0.17 -5.09 6.69
N HIS A 254 0.21 -4.16 7.64
CA HIS A 254 1.43 -3.42 7.97
C HIS A 254 2.24 -4.09 9.09
N GLY A 255 3.50 -3.69 9.25
CA GLY A 255 4.34 -4.14 10.36
C GLY A 255 4.76 -5.61 10.29
N ILE A 256 5.00 -6.16 9.11
CA ILE A 256 5.35 -7.58 8.93
C ILE A 256 6.85 -7.89 9.04
N THR A 257 7.73 -6.89 9.12
CA THR A 257 9.17 -7.12 9.24
C THR A 257 9.48 -7.95 10.51
N GLY A 258 10.14 -9.10 10.32
CA GLY A 258 10.44 -10.03 11.41
C GLY A 258 9.30 -10.97 11.79
N THR A 259 8.14 -10.90 11.14
CA THR A 259 7.06 -11.86 11.34
C THR A 259 7.47 -13.26 10.85
N PRO A 260 7.28 -14.32 11.64
CA PRO A 260 7.61 -15.69 11.25
C PRO A 260 6.87 -16.14 9.98
N LEU A 261 7.57 -16.84 9.08
CA LEU A 261 7.01 -17.29 7.80
C LEU A 261 5.73 -18.13 7.94
N HIS A 262 5.62 -18.91 9.01
CA HIS A 262 4.42 -19.73 9.25
C HIS A 262 3.17 -18.89 9.59
N LEU A 263 3.33 -17.67 10.08
CA LEU A 263 2.22 -16.72 10.24
C LEU A 263 1.91 -16.02 8.92
N ILE A 264 2.92 -15.54 8.20
CA ILE A 264 2.75 -14.92 6.88
C ILE A 264 2.02 -15.89 5.93
N GLY A 265 2.37 -17.17 5.96
CA GLY A 265 1.71 -18.20 5.17
C GLY A 265 0.21 -18.35 5.42
N LYS A 266 -0.30 -17.87 6.56
CA LYS A 266 -1.73 -17.89 6.89
C LYS A 266 -2.47 -16.62 6.48
N PHE A 267 -1.79 -15.52 6.24
CA PHE A 267 -2.39 -14.19 6.02
C PHE A 267 -3.50 -14.20 4.97
N ALA A 268 -3.27 -14.87 3.86
CA ALA A 268 -4.23 -14.94 2.77
C ALA A 268 -5.57 -15.64 3.15
N GLU A 269 -5.55 -16.52 4.17
CA GLU A 269 -6.76 -17.19 4.68
C GLU A 269 -7.67 -16.23 5.44
N TYR A 270 -7.09 -15.15 6.00
CA TYR A 270 -7.78 -14.13 6.77
C TYR A 270 -8.08 -12.85 5.96
N GLY A 271 -7.97 -12.93 4.63
CA GLY A 271 -8.35 -11.83 3.75
C GLY A 271 -7.25 -10.81 3.47
N ILE A 272 -6.04 -11.01 3.97
CA ILE A 272 -4.88 -10.16 3.67
C ILE A 272 -4.44 -10.41 2.23
N ARG A 273 -4.19 -9.32 1.47
CA ARG A 273 -3.77 -9.36 0.05
C ARG A 273 -2.48 -8.60 -0.23
N THR A 274 -2.06 -7.76 0.70
CA THR A 274 -0.78 -7.05 0.64
C THR A 274 -0.23 -6.88 2.03
#